data_341c2fa6314555918c5ff0001ea1ee9b
#
_entry.id   341c2fa6314555918c5ff0001ea1ee9b
#
_cell.length_a   1.000
_cell.length_b   1.000
_cell.length_c   1.000
_cell.angle_alpha   90.00
_cell.angle_beta   90.00
_cell.angle_gamma   90.00
#
_symmetry.space_group_name_H-M   'P 1'
#
loop_
_entity.id
_entity.type
_entity.pdbx_description
1 polymer ?
#
loop_
_entity_poly.entity_id
_entity_poly.type
_entity_poly.pdbx_seq_one_letter_code
_entity_poly.pdbx_strand_id
1 'polypeptide(L)'
;MLSTIESVNSAVNNFIWGVPAMICIIGVGLYLSIRTGFLQIRKFPYAMKVTIGRMLRKRDASDGALTPFQAVCTALAATVGTGNIAGVAGAIAIGGPGAVFWMWISALLGMCTKFSEVTLAVHFHETNAEGDRVGGPMYYIKNGLKKHWHWLAYLFAAFGVLTVFGTGNATQVNTITTAIDSALFNYGIIEKDSVGTLNLIIGIILAILIGMILL
;
A
#
# COMPACT_ATOMS: atom_id res chain seq x y z
N MET A 1 26.74 13.27 -15.45
CA MET A 1 26.50 12.83 -14.07
C MET A 1 25.02 12.51 -13.81
N LEU A 2 24.08 13.44 -14.04
CA LEU A 2 22.62 13.17 -13.91
C LEU A 2 22.17 12.01 -14.80
N SER A 3 22.53 11.99 -16.08
CA SER A 3 22.19 10.91 -17.02
C SER A 3 22.71 9.54 -16.59
N THR A 4 23.89 9.49 -15.98
CA THR A 4 24.45 8.25 -15.44
C THR A 4 23.66 7.74 -14.23
N ILE A 5 23.24 8.65 -13.35
CA ILE A 5 22.39 8.32 -12.18
C ILE A 5 21.03 7.81 -12.64
N GLU A 6 20.42 8.47 -13.64
CA GLU A 6 19.14 8.04 -14.22
C GLU A 6 19.24 6.65 -14.88
N SER A 7 20.32 6.40 -15.62
CA SER A 7 20.56 5.11 -16.26
C SER A 7 20.71 3.98 -15.22
N VAL A 8 21.51 4.20 -14.19
CA VAL A 8 21.69 3.24 -13.09
C VAL A 8 20.37 3.01 -12.35
N ASN A 9 19.64 4.09 -12.00
CA ASN A 9 18.36 3.99 -11.34
C ASN A 9 17.34 3.21 -12.18
N SER A 10 17.26 3.47 -13.48
CA SER A 10 16.38 2.72 -14.39
C SER A 10 16.75 1.25 -14.48
N ALA A 11 18.06 0.92 -14.57
CA ALA A 11 18.53 -0.45 -14.60
C ALA A 11 18.16 -1.21 -13.30
N VAL A 12 18.41 -0.59 -12.15
CA VAL A 12 18.06 -1.16 -10.82
C VAL A 12 16.56 -1.32 -10.68
N ASN A 13 15.79 -0.31 -11.06
CA ASN A 13 14.32 -0.35 -10.98
C ASN A 13 13.74 -1.46 -11.87
N ASN A 14 14.20 -1.57 -13.12
CA ASN A 14 13.75 -2.61 -14.05
C ASN A 14 14.13 -4.01 -13.58
N PHE A 15 15.30 -4.17 -12.95
CA PHE A 15 15.70 -5.43 -12.36
C PHE A 15 14.82 -5.80 -11.15
N ILE A 16 14.64 -4.88 -10.19
CA ILE A 16 13.89 -5.14 -8.96
C ILE A 16 12.41 -5.41 -9.27
N TRP A 17 11.77 -4.54 -10.06
CA TRP A 17 10.34 -4.63 -10.37
C TRP A 17 10.02 -5.56 -11.57
N GLY A 18 11.04 -6.14 -12.18
CA GLY A 18 10.88 -7.11 -13.25
C GLY A 18 10.58 -8.53 -12.74
N VAL A 19 11.20 -9.51 -13.38
CA VAL A 19 11.02 -10.94 -13.09
C VAL A 19 11.28 -11.29 -11.62
N PRO A 20 12.32 -10.78 -10.92
CA PRO A 20 12.55 -11.14 -9.52
C PRO A 20 11.39 -10.77 -8.59
N ALA A 21 10.83 -9.57 -8.71
CA ALA A 21 9.69 -9.17 -7.88
C ALA A 21 8.46 -10.02 -8.19
N MET A 22 8.18 -10.30 -9.46
CA MET A 22 7.07 -11.17 -9.86
C MET A 22 7.20 -12.57 -9.27
N ILE A 23 8.39 -13.17 -9.35
CA ILE A 23 8.65 -14.51 -8.76
C ILE A 23 8.45 -14.45 -7.25
N CYS A 24 8.96 -13.43 -6.56
CA CYS A 24 8.81 -13.31 -5.12
C CYS A 24 7.35 -13.13 -4.72
N ILE A 25 6.63 -12.21 -5.35
CA ILE A 25 5.24 -11.88 -4.97
C ILE A 25 4.30 -13.08 -5.26
N ILE A 26 4.37 -13.61 -6.47
CA ILE A 26 3.50 -14.72 -6.88
C ILE A 26 3.94 -16.02 -6.21
N GLY A 27 5.25 -16.28 -6.13
CA GLY A 27 5.81 -17.47 -5.53
C GLY A 27 5.51 -17.59 -4.04
N VAL A 28 5.70 -16.52 -3.28
CA VAL A 28 5.36 -16.48 -1.85
C VAL A 28 3.86 -16.63 -1.65
N GLY A 29 3.04 -15.91 -2.43
CA GLY A 29 1.59 -16.02 -2.37
C GLY A 29 1.08 -17.42 -2.67
N LEU A 30 1.63 -18.09 -3.68
CA LEU A 30 1.31 -19.46 -4.04
C LEU A 30 1.77 -20.46 -2.96
N TYR A 31 3.01 -20.33 -2.50
CA TYR A 31 3.55 -21.16 -1.43
C TYR A 31 2.68 -21.08 -0.16
N LEU A 32 2.34 -19.88 0.28
CA LEU A 32 1.49 -19.67 1.45
C LEU A 32 0.07 -20.21 1.22
N SER A 33 -0.49 -20.03 0.02
CA SER A 33 -1.82 -20.57 -0.33
C SER A 33 -1.86 -22.08 -0.25
N ILE A 34 -0.84 -22.78 -0.75
CA ILE A 34 -0.72 -24.23 -0.66
C ILE A 34 -0.53 -24.67 0.80
N ARG A 35 0.37 -24.03 1.55
CA ARG A 35 0.66 -24.37 2.95
C ARG A 35 -0.53 -24.18 3.88
N THR A 36 -1.39 -23.20 3.60
CA THR A 36 -2.60 -22.93 4.40
C THR A 36 -3.85 -23.65 3.87
N GLY A 37 -3.72 -24.45 2.82
CA GLY A 37 -4.82 -25.18 2.19
C GLY A 37 -5.86 -24.23 1.57
N PHE A 38 -5.39 -23.22 0.82
CA PHE A 38 -6.24 -22.21 0.16
C PHE A 38 -7.23 -21.54 1.12
N LEU A 39 -6.70 -21.09 2.26
CA LEU A 39 -7.48 -20.50 3.34
C LEU A 39 -8.34 -19.33 2.85
N GLN A 40 -7.85 -18.51 1.93
CA GLN A 40 -8.54 -17.36 1.35
C GLN A 40 -9.84 -17.75 0.64
N ILE A 41 -9.92 -18.95 0.06
CA ILE A 41 -11.14 -19.48 -0.58
C ILE A 41 -12.01 -20.18 0.45
N ARG A 42 -11.42 -21.12 1.20
CA ARG A 42 -12.14 -21.98 2.14
C ARG A 42 -12.79 -21.21 3.30
N LYS A 43 -12.15 -20.17 3.79
CA LYS A 43 -12.62 -19.37 4.93
C LYS A 43 -13.25 -18.03 4.52
N PHE A 44 -13.38 -17.76 3.23
CA PHE A 44 -13.93 -16.50 2.73
C PHE A 44 -15.34 -16.20 3.26
N PRO A 45 -16.32 -17.13 3.20
CA PRO A 45 -17.65 -16.86 3.73
C PRO A 45 -17.66 -16.55 5.24
N TYR A 46 -16.83 -17.26 5.99
CA TYR A 46 -16.67 -17.03 7.41
C TYR A 46 -16.06 -15.66 7.71
N ALA A 47 -15.00 -15.31 6.98
CA ALA A 47 -14.31 -14.01 7.12
C ALA A 47 -15.27 -12.85 6.83
N MET A 48 -16.05 -12.94 5.74
CA MET A 48 -17.04 -11.93 5.39
C MET A 48 -18.13 -11.79 6.47
N LYS A 49 -18.67 -12.91 6.94
CA LYS A 49 -19.68 -12.90 8.02
C LYS A 49 -19.16 -12.24 9.31
N VAL A 50 -17.94 -12.56 9.70
CA VAL A 50 -17.34 -12.00 10.93
C VAL A 50 -16.99 -10.52 10.76
N THR A 51 -16.41 -10.14 9.64
CA THR A 51 -16.01 -8.74 9.37
C THR A 51 -17.23 -7.84 9.29
N ILE A 52 -18.20 -8.17 8.42
CA ILE A 52 -19.43 -7.40 8.27
C ILE A 52 -20.22 -7.38 9.59
N GLY A 53 -20.35 -8.53 10.23
CA GLY A 53 -21.07 -8.64 11.51
C GLY A 53 -20.43 -7.81 12.64
N ARG A 54 -19.11 -7.66 12.64
CA ARG A 54 -18.40 -6.79 13.61
C ARG A 54 -18.49 -5.31 13.25
N MET A 55 -18.45 -4.97 11.97
CA MET A 55 -18.58 -3.59 11.50
C MET A 55 -19.96 -3.00 11.86
N LEU A 56 -21.01 -3.80 11.74
CA LEU A 56 -22.39 -3.38 11.99
C LEU A 56 -22.77 -3.35 13.48
N ARG A 57 -21.96 -3.95 14.34
CA ARG A 57 -22.19 -3.89 15.79
C ARG A 57 -21.62 -2.60 16.37
N LYS A 58 -22.47 -1.79 16.99
CA LYS A 58 -22.03 -0.70 17.86
C LYS A 58 -21.26 -1.31 19.03
N ARG A 59 -20.00 -1.03 19.12
CA ARG A 59 -19.14 -1.43 20.23
C ARG A 59 -18.35 -0.19 20.63
N ASP A 60 -18.43 0.18 21.90
CA ASP A 60 -17.58 1.23 22.43
C ASP A 60 -16.12 0.75 22.37
N ALA A 61 -15.24 1.63 21.90
CA ALA A 61 -13.81 1.36 21.93
C ALA A 61 -13.39 1.26 23.41
N SER A 62 -12.76 0.15 23.80
CA SER A 62 -12.01 0.14 25.05
C SER A 62 -10.85 1.14 24.91
N ASP A 63 -10.47 1.80 25.99
CA ASP A 63 -9.46 2.86 26.02
C ASP A 63 -8.29 2.57 25.07
N GLY A 64 -8.07 3.45 24.10
CA GLY A 64 -6.98 3.39 23.13
C GLY A 64 -7.13 2.40 21.96
N ALA A 65 -8.22 1.63 21.86
CA ALA A 65 -8.45 0.67 20.79
C ALA A 65 -9.40 1.25 19.72
N LEU A 66 -9.09 1.00 18.43
CA LEU A 66 -9.98 1.35 17.32
C LEU A 66 -11.22 0.45 17.32
N THR A 67 -12.37 1.04 17.02
CA THR A 67 -13.57 0.24 16.72
C THR A 67 -13.36 -0.59 15.46
N PRO A 68 -14.06 -1.73 15.28
CA PRO A 68 -13.93 -2.54 14.06
C PRO A 68 -14.19 -1.75 12.77
N PHE A 69 -15.12 -0.81 12.79
CA PHE A 69 -15.40 0.07 11.65
C PHE A 69 -14.22 1.02 11.36
N GLN A 70 -13.70 1.69 12.39
CA GLN A 70 -12.52 2.56 12.26
C GLN A 70 -11.31 1.79 11.74
N ALA A 71 -11.06 0.57 12.24
CA ALA A 71 -9.96 -0.28 11.78
C ALA A 71 -10.08 -0.62 10.28
N VAL A 72 -11.28 -0.93 9.78
CA VAL A 72 -11.51 -1.17 8.35
C VAL A 72 -11.32 0.10 7.54
N CYS A 73 -11.84 1.24 8.01
CA CYS A 73 -11.65 2.54 7.32
C CYS A 73 -10.17 2.91 7.23
N THR A 74 -9.41 2.74 8.31
CA THR A 74 -7.97 3.00 8.35
C THR A 74 -7.22 2.07 7.39
N ALA A 75 -7.56 0.78 7.38
CA ALA A 75 -6.94 -0.19 6.46
C ALA A 75 -7.24 0.15 4.99
N LEU A 76 -8.48 0.54 4.68
CA LEU A 76 -8.86 0.97 3.32
C LEU A 76 -8.14 2.26 2.93
N ALA A 77 -8.08 3.25 3.80
CA ALA A 77 -7.38 4.51 3.55
C ALA A 77 -5.87 4.29 3.27
N ALA A 78 -5.25 3.35 3.98
CA ALA A 78 -3.85 2.99 3.75
C ALA A 78 -3.63 2.15 2.47
N THR A 79 -4.64 1.42 2.01
CA THR A 79 -4.51 0.47 0.88
C THR A 79 -4.94 1.09 -0.45
N VAL A 80 -5.99 1.93 -0.43
CA VAL A 80 -6.50 2.58 -1.65
C VAL A 80 -5.64 3.79 -1.97
N GLY A 81 -4.88 3.70 -3.04
CA GLY A 81 -4.01 4.77 -3.54
C GLY A 81 -4.09 4.89 -5.05
N THR A 82 -3.22 5.72 -5.62
CA THR A 82 -3.16 5.97 -7.07
C THR A 82 -2.92 4.71 -7.89
N GLY A 83 -2.23 3.71 -7.34
CA GLY A 83 -2.01 2.41 -7.97
C GLY A 83 -3.31 1.67 -8.31
N ASN A 84 -4.36 1.84 -7.51
CA ASN A 84 -5.65 1.18 -7.73
C ASN A 84 -6.48 1.83 -8.84
N ILE A 85 -6.15 3.04 -9.26
CA ILE A 85 -6.85 3.79 -10.32
C ILE A 85 -5.92 3.96 -11.52
N ALA A 86 -4.90 4.77 -11.40
CA ALA A 86 -3.97 5.08 -12.49
C ALA A 86 -3.12 3.86 -12.89
N GLY A 87 -2.67 3.06 -11.90
CA GLY A 87 -1.91 1.84 -12.15
C GLY A 87 -2.72 0.78 -12.89
N VAL A 88 -4.00 0.62 -12.54
CA VAL A 88 -4.91 -0.31 -13.23
C VAL A 88 -5.19 0.17 -14.65
N ALA A 89 -5.47 1.46 -14.83
CA ALA A 89 -5.67 2.05 -16.15
C ALA A 89 -4.43 1.85 -17.06
N GLY A 90 -3.23 2.11 -16.51
CA GLY A 90 -1.97 1.88 -17.23
C GLY A 90 -1.75 0.41 -17.59
N ALA A 91 -2.04 -0.50 -16.68
CA ALA A 91 -1.92 -1.94 -16.94
C ALA A 91 -2.89 -2.41 -18.04
N ILE A 92 -4.12 -1.88 -18.07
CA ILE A 92 -5.08 -2.18 -19.15
C ILE A 92 -4.61 -1.59 -20.48
N ALA A 93 -4.06 -0.36 -20.47
CA ALA A 93 -3.55 0.29 -21.68
C ALA A 93 -2.39 -0.49 -22.30
N ILE A 94 -1.51 -1.10 -21.49
CA ILE A 94 -0.35 -1.87 -21.98
C ILE A 94 -0.71 -3.33 -22.27
N GLY A 95 -1.44 -3.97 -21.36
CA GLY A 95 -1.72 -5.42 -21.40
C GLY A 95 -3.10 -5.80 -21.94
N GLY A 96 -3.92 -4.80 -22.31
CA GLY A 96 -5.29 -5.03 -22.77
C GLY A 96 -6.22 -5.60 -21.68
N PRO A 97 -7.41 -6.09 -22.04
CA PRO A 97 -8.40 -6.63 -21.09
C PRO A 97 -7.90 -7.83 -20.28
N GLY A 98 -6.95 -8.60 -20.84
CA GLY A 98 -6.33 -9.72 -20.17
C GLY A 98 -5.56 -9.34 -18.88
N ALA A 99 -5.12 -8.10 -18.76
CA ALA A 99 -4.46 -7.60 -17.56
C ALA A 99 -5.37 -7.73 -16.33
N VAL A 100 -6.67 -7.45 -16.47
CA VAL A 100 -7.65 -7.55 -15.37
C VAL A 100 -7.76 -8.98 -14.84
N PHE A 101 -7.78 -9.97 -15.74
CA PHE A 101 -7.80 -11.39 -15.35
C PHE A 101 -6.57 -11.74 -14.50
N TRP A 102 -5.38 -11.36 -14.93
CA TRP A 102 -4.15 -11.64 -14.19
C TRP A 102 -4.06 -10.88 -12.87
N MET A 103 -4.63 -9.66 -12.81
CA MET A 103 -4.77 -8.93 -11.55
C MET A 103 -5.64 -9.69 -10.54
N TRP A 104 -6.73 -10.32 -10.96
CA TRP A 104 -7.56 -11.13 -10.08
C TRP A 104 -6.82 -12.36 -9.56
N ILE A 105 -6.08 -13.06 -10.43
CA ILE A 105 -5.26 -14.21 -10.01
C ILE A 105 -4.19 -13.76 -8.99
N SER A 106 -3.49 -12.66 -9.27
CA SER A 106 -2.51 -12.09 -8.35
C SER A 106 -3.13 -11.68 -7.02
N ALA A 107 -4.31 -11.06 -7.04
CA ALA A 107 -5.03 -10.65 -5.84
C ALA A 107 -5.42 -11.85 -4.96
N LEU A 108 -5.91 -12.95 -5.57
CA LEU A 108 -6.22 -14.19 -4.83
C LEU A 108 -5.00 -14.75 -4.09
N LEU A 109 -3.84 -14.73 -4.72
CA LEU A 109 -2.59 -15.15 -4.07
C LEU A 109 -2.14 -14.14 -3.01
N GLY A 110 -2.25 -12.85 -3.30
CA GLY A 110 -1.92 -11.75 -2.41
C GLY A 110 -2.75 -11.74 -1.12
N MET A 111 -4.02 -12.19 -1.17
CA MET A 111 -4.86 -12.33 0.03
C MET A 111 -4.21 -13.23 1.08
N CYS A 112 -3.60 -14.34 0.68
CA CYS A 112 -2.94 -15.26 1.60
C CYS A 112 -1.65 -14.67 2.17
N THR A 113 -0.87 -13.96 1.34
CA THR A 113 0.31 -13.23 1.78
C THR A 113 -0.06 -12.20 2.83
N LYS A 114 -1.10 -11.39 2.56
CA LYS A 114 -1.56 -10.37 3.51
C LYS A 114 -2.13 -10.96 4.80
N PHE A 115 -2.85 -12.07 4.72
CA PHE A 115 -3.31 -12.80 5.90
C PHE A 115 -2.13 -13.24 6.77
N SER A 116 -1.08 -13.79 6.17
CA SER A 116 0.10 -14.25 6.89
C SER A 116 0.86 -13.07 7.52
N GLU A 117 1.03 -11.97 6.79
CA GLU A 117 1.66 -10.74 7.28
C GLU A 117 0.94 -10.20 8.51
N VAL A 118 -0.38 -10.03 8.43
CA VAL A 118 -1.20 -9.52 9.55
C VAL A 118 -1.15 -10.48 10.74
N THR A 119 -1.22 -11.79 10.48
CA THR A 119 -1.12 -12.80 11.55
C THR A 119 0.20 -12.72 12.29
N LEU A 120 1.31 -12.58 11.56
CA LEU A 120 2.64 -12.40 12.15
C LEU A 120 2.75 -11.08 12.92
N ALA A 121 2.22 -9.99 12.36
CA ALA A 121 2.23 -8.69 13.02
C ALA A 121 1.47 -8.69 14.34
N VAL A 122 0.32 -9.37 14.40
CA VAL A 122 -0.46 -9.53 15.63
C VAL A 122 0.23 -10.49 16.61
N HIS A 123 0.84 -11.57 16.13
CA HIS A 123 1.48 -12.56 16.98
C HIS A 123 2.75 -12.02 17.66
N PHE A 124 3.57 -11.26 16.95
CA PHE A 124 4.85 -10.73 17.41
C PHE A 124 4.78 -9.24 17.80
N HIS A 125 3.60 -8.71 18.11
CA HIS A 125 3.49 -7.33 18.59
C HIS A 125 4.20 -7.12 19.92
N GLU A 126 4.66 -5.92 20.16
CA GLU A 126 5.24 -5.46 21.44
C GLU A 126 4.31 -4.40 22.05
N THR A 127 4.51 -4.10 23.31
CA THR A 127 3.88 -2.95 23.97
C THR A 127 4.97 -1.92 24.21
N ASN A 128 4.76 -0.68 23.73
CA ASN A 128 5.72 0.41 23.95
C ASN A 128 5.69 0.91 25.41
N ALA A 129 6.58 1.86 25.74
CA ALA A 129 6.66 2.43 27.07
C ALA A 129 5.38 3.21 27.49
N GLU A 130 4.56 3.61 26.52
CA GLU A 130 3.32 4.36 26.70
C GLU A 130 2.09 3.43 26.87
N GLY A 131 2.30 2.12 26.75
CA GLY A 131 1.24 1.11 26.89
C GLY A 131 0.55 0.75 25.57
N ASP A 132 0.94 1.35 24.45
CA ASP A 132 0.36 1.08 23.15
C ASP A 132 0.90 -0.18 22.51
N ARG A 133 0.05 -0.88 21.76
CA ARG A 133 0.46 -2.04 20.99
C ARG A 133 1.11 -1.62 19.68
N VAL A 134 2.36 -1.98 19.50
CA VAL A 134 3.15 -1.71 18.30
C VAL A 134 3.52 -3.03 17.63
N GLY A 135 3.45 -3.06 16.30
CA GLY A 135 3.72 -4.27 15.52
C GLY A 135 4.12 -3.92 14.09
N GLY A 136 4.29 -4.95 13.28
CA GLY A 136 4.64 -4.80 11.87
C GLY A 136 5.87 -5.61 11.49
N PRO A 137 6.36 -5.46 10.23
CA PRO A 137 7.46 -6.27 9.70
C PRO A 137 8.73 -6.22 10.55
N MET A 138 9.13 -5.04 11.04
CA MET A 138 10.32 -4.90 11.88
C MET A 138 10.22 -5.72 13.17
N TYR A 139 9.01 -5.80 13.78
CA TYR A 139 8.79 -6.54 15.03
C TYR A 139 8.77 -8.04 14.81
N TYR A 140 8.06 -8.56 13.80
CA TYR A 140 8.05 -10.00 13.57
C TYR A 140 9.38 -10.52 13.01
N ILE A 141 10.17 -9.70 12.31
CA ILE A 141 11.54 -10.06 11.92
C ILE A 141 12.42 -10.14 13.17
N LYS A 142 12.35 -9.14 14.06
CA LYS A 142 13.14 -9.10 15.30
C LYS A 142 12.78 -10.25 16.24
N ASN A 143 11.48 -10.49 16.46
CA ASN A 143 11.01 -11.45 17.48
C ASN A 143 10.83 -12.87 16.94
N GLY A 144 10.66 -13.03 15.63
CA GLY A 144 10.45 -14.33 14.99
C GLY A 144 11.69 -14.98 14.42
N LEU A 145 12.75 -14.21 14.13
CA LEU A 145 13.98 -14.74 13.57
C LEU A 145 15.12 -14.81 14.59
N LYS A 146 16.14 -15.62 14.28
CA LYS A 146 17.34 -15.73 15.09
C LYS A 146 18.11 -14.39 15.11
N LYS A 147 18.85 -14.13 16.20
CA LYS A 147 19.53 -12.86 16.49
C LYS A 147 20.43 -12.32 15.35
N HIS A 148 21.06 -13.20 14.58
CA HIS A 148 21.91 -12.79 13.45
C HIS A 148 21.13 -12.23 12.25
N TRP A 149 19.80 -12.40 12.20
CA TRP A 149 18.91 -11.83 11.18
C TRP A 149 18.25 -10.50 11.58
N HIS A 150 18.48 -10.02 12.81
CA HIS A 150 17.84 -8.79 13.30
C HIS A 150 18.20 -7.55 12.47
N TRP A 151 19.33 -7.56 11.77
CA TRP A 151 19.73 -6.48 10.89
C TRP A 151 18.69 -6.21 9.77
N LEU A 152 17.95 -7.25 9.35
CA LEU A 152 16.85 -7.08 8.38
C LEU A 152 15.71 -6.22 8.93
N ALA A 153 15.42 -6.29 10.23
CA ALA A 153 14.41 -5.46 10.86
C ALA A 153 14.80 -3.98 10.83
N TYR A 154 16.05 -3.68 11.12
CA TYR A 154 16.58 -2.31 11.05
C TYR A 154 16.65 -1.80 9.62
N LEU A 155 17.05 -2.63 8.67
CA LEU A 155 17.07 -2.30 7.25
C LEU A 155 15.66 -2.00 6.73
N PHE A 156 14.68 -2.84 7.08
CA PHE A 156 13.28 -2.61 6.73
C PHE A 156 12.76 -1.30 7.31
N ALA A 157 13.04 -1.02 8.58
CA ALA A 157 12.62 0.23 9.23
C ALA A 157 13.26 1.45 8.57
N ALA A 158 14.55 1.40 8.25
CA ALA A 158 15.26 2.48 7.56
C ALA A 158 14.67 2.76 6.17
N PHE A 159 14.43 1.73 5.37
CA PHE A 159 13.75 1.89 4.08
C PHE A 159 12.32 2.38 4.23
N GLY A 160 11.60 1.94 5.27
CA GLY A 160 10.25 2.42 5.57
C GLY A 160 10.24 3.93 5.80
N VAL A 161 11.17 4.46 6.59
CA VAL A 161 11.31 5.90 6.83
C VAL A 161 11.64 6.65 5.53
N LEU A 162 12.59 6.15 4.74
CA LEU A 162 12.97 6.78 3.46
C LEU A 162 11.82 6.79 2.45
N THR A 163 11.01 5.74 2.43
CA THR A 163 9.88 5.59 1.51
C THR A 163 8.78 6.65 1.75
N VAL A 164 8.60 7.08 3.00
CA VAL A 164 7.59 8.10 3.35
C VAL A 164 7.81 9.40 2.59
N PHE A 165 9.06 9.82 2.39
CA PHE A 165 9.38 11.06 1.67
C PHE A 165 9.06 11.01 0.17
N GLY A 166 9.11 9.85 -0.46
CA GLY A 166 8.91 9.69 -1.90
C GLY A 166 7.54 9.17 -2.30
N THR A 167 7.24 7.94 -1.95
CA THR A 167 6.06 7.21 -2.48
C THR A 167 4.78 7.48 -1.69
N GLY A 168 4.88 7.93 -0.43
CA GLY A 168 3.71 8.10 0.44
C GLY A 168 2.78 9.22 -0.01
N ASN A 169 3.31 10.37 -0.36
CA ASN A 169 2.52 11.55 -0.68
C ASN A 169 2.83 12.13 -2.08
N ALA A 170 4.10 12.23 -2.46
CA ALA A 170 4.51 12.90 -3.69
C ALA A 170 3.87 12.30 -4.95
N THR A 171 3.82 10.98 -5.06
CA THR A 171 3.19 10.28 -6.19
C THR A 171 1.67 10.49 -6.23
N GLN A 172 1.01 10.53 -5.08
CA GLN A 172 -0.44 10.74 -4.99
C GLN A 172 -0.81 12.17 -5.41
N VAL A 173 -0.11 13.17 -4.87
CA VAL A 173 -0.31 14.58 -5.25
C VAL A 173 -0.07 14.77 -6.75
N ASN A 174 1.02 14.22 -7.28
CA ASN A 174 1.32 14.31 -8.71
C ASN A 174 0.23 13.69 -9.58
N THR A 175 -0.33 12.55 -9.19
CA THR A 175 -1.42 11.92 -9.97
C THR A 175 -2.72 12.72 -9.90
N ILE A 176 -3.03 13.31 -8.75
CA ILE A 176 -4.21 14.19 -8.59
C ILE A 176 -4.06 15.42 -9.47
N THR A 177 -2.92 16.11 -9.42
CA THR A 177 -2.66 17.30 -10.25
C THR A 177 -2.73 16.96 -11.72
N THR A 178 -2.08 15.88 -12.16
CA THR A 178 -2.11 15.43 -13.57
C THR A 178 -3.52 15.08 -14.04
N ALA A 179 -4.35 14.48 -13.19
CA ALA A 179 -5.73 14.15 -13.53
C ALA A 179 -6.58 15.42 -13.71
N ILE A 180 -6.41 16.42 -12.83
CA ILE A 180 -7.10 17.71 -12.93
C ILE A 180 -6.65 18.46 -14.17
N ASP A 181 -5.34 18.54 -14.43
CA ASP A 181 -4.79 19.16 -15.63
C ASP A 181 -5.35 18.56 -16.91
N SER A 182 -5.35 17.23 -16.97
CA SER A 182 -5.86 16.51 -18.13
C SER A 182 -7.36 16.78 -18.35
N ALA A 183 -8.14 16.85 -17.28
CA ALA A 183 -9.55 17.17 -17.35
C ALA A 183 -9.75 18.61 -17.86
N LEU A 184 -9.11 19.60 -17.26
CA LEU A 184 -9.25 21.00 -17.63
C LEU A 184 -8.77 21.30 -19.04
N PHE A 185 -7.68 20.64 -19.47
CA PHE A 185 -7.19 20.73 -20.84
C PHE A 185 -8.18 20.14 -21.85
N ASN A 186 -8.74 18.96 -21.57
CA ASN A 186 -9.71 18.32 -22.45
C ASN A 186 -11.02 19.11 -22.59
N TYR A 187 -11.41 19.85 -21.54
CA TYR A 187 -12.56 20.75 -21.60
C TYR A 187 -12.22 22.14 -22.17
N GLY A 188 -10.97 22.38 -22.57
CA GLY A 188 -10.54 23.66 -23.17
C GLY A 188 -10.54 24.84 -22.18
N ILE A 189 -10.47 24.57 -20.87
CA ILE A 189 -10.54 25.61 -19.84
C ILE A 189 -9.17 26.24 -19.62
N ILE A 190 -8.08 25.48 -19.83
CA ILE A 190 -6.69 25.94 -19.64
C ILE A 190 -5.84 25.69 -20.88
N GLU A 191 -4.87 26.60 -21.10
CA GLU A 191 -3.81 26.44 -22.08
C GLU A 191 -2.60 25.74 -21.46
N LYS A 192 -1.76 25.15 -22.31
CA LYS A 192 -0.60 24.35 -21.91
C LYS A 192 0.41 25.14 -21.05
N ASP A 193 0.50 26.45 -21.26
CA ASP A 193 1.42 27.33 -20.55
C ASP A 193 0.99 27.62 -19.09
N SER A 194 -0.28 27.41 -18.77
CA SER A 194 -0.85 27.64 -17.44
C SER A 194 -0.76 26.45 -16.48
N VAL A 195 -0.37 25.27 -16.98
CA VAL A 195 -0.35 24.01 -16.22
C VAL A 195 0.56 24.10 -14.99
N GLY A 196 1.75 24.70 -15.12
CA GLY A 196 2.70 24.80 -14.00
C GLY A 196 2.18 25.63 -12.82
N THR A 197 1.52 26.74 -13.12
CA THR A 197 0.91 27.61 -12.10
C THR A 197 -0.29 26.95 -11.44
N LEU A 198 -1.11 26.25 -12.23
CA LEU A 198 -2.26 25.50 -11.71
C LEU A 198 -1.82 24.38 -10.76
N ASN A 199 -0.81 23.62 -11.13
CA ASN A 199 -0.25 22.55 -10.29
C ASN A 199 0.26 23.07 -8.94
N LEU A 200 0.88 24.24 -8.93
CA LEU A 200 1.31 24.90 -7.70
C LEU A 200 0.10 25.27 -6.83
N ILE A 201 -0.94 25.86 -7.41
CA ILE A 201 -2.16 26.23 -6.68
C ILE A 201 -2.84 25.01 -6.09
N ILE A 202 -3.03 23.97 -6.88
CA ILE A 202 -3.64 22.71 -6.43
C ILE A 202 -2.80 22.09 -5.32
N GLY A 203 -1.47 22.07 -5.47
CA GLY A 203 -0.56 21.55 -4.46
C GLY A 203 -0.69 22.29 -3.13
N ILE A 204 -0.78 23.63 -3.16
CA ILE A 204 -0.97 24.45 -1.96
C ILE A 204 -2.33 24.17 -1.30
N ILE A 205 -3.41 24.09 -2.09
CA ILE A 205 -4.75 23.77 -1.57
C ILE A 205 -4.75 22.40 -0.88
N LEU A 206 -4.16 21.39 -1.52
CA LEU A 206 -4.05 20.06 -0.94
C LEU A 206 -3.22 20.05 0.33
N ALA A 207 -2.11 20.80 0.38
CA ALA A 207 -1.27 20.91 1.57
C ALA A 207 -2.04 21.55 2.74
N ILE A 208 -2.82 22.60 2.48
CA ILE A 208 -3.68 23.24 3.49
C ILE A 208 -4.76 22.29 3.98
N LEU A 209 -5.46 21.59 3.08
CA LEU A 209 -6.51 20.63 3.44
C LEU A 209 -5.97 19.50 4.31
N ILE A 210 -4.82 18.92 3.92
CA ILE A 210 -4.16 17.85 4.69
C ILE A 210 -3.70 18.40 6.04
N GLY A 211 -3.11 19.59 6.07
CA GLY A 211 -2.68 20.24 7.32
C GLY A 211 -3.83 20.45 8.29
N MET A 212 -5.00 20.90 7.80
CA MET A 212 -6.19 21.07 8.65
C MET A 212 -6.76 19.75 9.21
N ILE A 213 -6.51 18.61 8.56
CA ILE A 213 -6.96 17.31 9.06
C ILE A 213 -5.99 16.76 10.11
N LEU A 214 -4.70 17.12 10.01
CA LEU A 214 -3.65 16.62 10.90
C LEU A 214 -3.50 17.43 12.20
N LEU A 215 -3.97 18.68 12.23
CA LEU A 215 -3.99 19.59 13.37
C LEU A 215 -5.31 19.50 14.12
#